data_dfe30f9812d3557971990334e7883004
#
_entry.id   dfe30f9812d3557971990334e7883004
#
_cell.length_a   1.000
_cell.length_b   1.000
_cell.length_c   1.000
_cell.angle_alpha   90.00
_cell.angle_beta   90.00
_cell.angle_gamma   90.00
#
_symmetry.space_group_name_H-M   'P 1'
#
loop_
_entity.id
_entity.type
_entity.pdbx_description
1 polymer ?
#
loop_
_entity_poly.entity_id
_entity_poly.type
_entity_poly.pdbx_seq_one_letter_code
_entity_poly.pdbx_strand_id
1 'polypeptide(L)'
;MFDWLTAENLLELTREYRSLGPIIGFLLPFIEAFLPFLPLFVFVFANASAYGLWIGFLLSWAGTTVGSYLVFLIIRKYGRARFLRFMTKHERVQKLIKWIEKNGFGPLFLLLCFPFSPSALVNVVAGLSDMKKKTYLWALLAGKFVMILTISFIGYDIKALITQPIRTAIVIAVIVLLWLIGKQIENRLNARVEADFRMIQKERQERKGPPI
;
A
#
# COMPACT_ATOMS: atom_id res chain seq x y z
N MET A 1 -22.02 2.98 -23.71
CA MET A 1 -21.77 1.96 -22.69
C MET A 1 -21.33 2.57 -21.33
N PHE A 2 -21.05 3.86 -21.27
CA PHE A 2 -20.69 4.59 -20.03
C PHE A 2 -21.56 5.84 -19.81
N ASP A 3 -22.81 5.82 -20.26
CA ASP A 3 -23.74 6.97 -20.18
C ASP A 3 -24.13 7.34 -18.73
N TRP A 4 -23.79 6.50 -17.77
CA TRP A 4 -24.00 6.75 -16.33
C TRP A 4 -22.85 7.54 -15.67
N LEU A 5 -21.68 7.72 -16.33
CA LEU A 5 -20.55 8.51 -15.86
C LEU A 5 -20.69 10.00 -16.24
N THR A 6 -21.89 10.57 -16.04
CA THR A 6 -22.06 12.02 -16.17
C THR A 6 -21.55 12.74 -14.94
N ALA A 7 -21.15 14.01 -15.11
CA ALA A 7 -20.71 14.84 -13.99
C ALA A 7 -21.78 14.96 -12.89
N GLU A 8 -23.06 14.93 -13.28
CA GLU A 8 -24.21 15.00 -12.38
C GLU A 8 -24.32 13.74 -11.52
N ASN A 9 -24.25 12.56 -12.13
CA ASN A 9 -24.31 11.29 -11.40
C ASN A 9 -23.11 11.12 -10.45
N LEU A 10 -21.94 11.56 -10.82
CA LEU A 10 -20.76 11.52 -9.94
C LEU A 10 -20.89 12.49 -8.77
N LEU A 11 -21.48 13.67 -8.98
CA LEU A 11 -21.77 14.61 -7.90
C LEU A 11 -22.86 14.07 -6.95
N GLU A 12 -23.86 13.39 -7.47
CA GLU A 12 -24.92 12.75 -6.68
C GLU A 12 -24.34 11.62 -5.82
N LEU A 13 -23.56 10.72 -6.40
CA LEU A 13 -22.84 9.68 -5.67
C LEU A 13 -21.94 10.25 -4.57
N THR A 14 -21.28 11.38 -4.84
CA THR A 14 -20.44 12.07 -3.86
C THR A 14 -21.28 12.63 -2.70
N ARG A 15 -22.48 13.16 -2.99
CA ARG A 15 -23.42 13.64 -1.95
C ARG A 15 -23.97 12.50 -1.11
N GLU A 16 -24.38 11.40 -1.74
CA GLU A 16 -24.84 10.20 -1.04
C GLU A 16 -23.74 9.64 -0.14
N TYR A 17 -22.51 9.49 -0.67
CA TYR A 17 -21.37 9.05 0.13
C TYR A 17 -21.12 9.97 1.33
N ARG A 18 -21.23 11.28 1.14
CA ARG A 18 -21.08 12.28 2.21
C ARG A 18 -22.16 12.14 3.28
N SER A 19 -23.41 11.79 2.90
CA SER A 19 -24.53 11.60 3.83
C SER A 19 -24.31 10.40 4.77
N LEU A 20 -23.52 9.39 4.36
CA LEU A 20 -23.16 8.25 5.20
C LEU A 20 -22.22 8.62 6.37
N GLY A 21 -21.70 9.83 6.38
CA GLY A 21 -20.92 10.42 7.47
C GLY A 21 -19.44 10.00 7.47
N PRO A 22 -18.62 10.72 8.24
CA PRO A 22 -17.18 10.50 8.31
C PRO A 22 -16.78 9.11 8.82
N ILE A 23 -17.69 8.44 9.53
CA ILE A 23 -17.45 7.07 10.03
C ILE A 23 -17.23 6.11 8.87
N ILE A 24 -18.04 6.19 7.82
CA ILE A 24 -17.86 5.34 6.61
C ILE A 24 -16.57 5.71 5.89
N GLY A 25 -16.25 7.02 5.81
CA GLY A 25 -14.99 7.49 5.25
C GLY A 25 -13.75 6.93 5.94
N PHE A 26 -13.82 6.67 7.24
CA PHE A 26 -12.77 5.98 7.99
C PHE A 26 -12.84 4.45 7.82
N LEU A 27 -14.04 3.86 7.90
CA LEU A 27 -14.22 2.40 7.91
C LEU A 27 -13.84 1.74 6.59
N LEU A 28 -14.12 2.34 5.44
CA LEU A 28 -13.80 1.73 4.15
C LEU A 28 -12.29 1.57 3.92
N PRO A 29 -11.44 2.60 4.13
CA PRO A 29 -9.98 2.42 4.10
C PRO A 29 -9.45 1.49 5.20
N PHE A 30 -10.13 1.42 6.35
CA PHE A 30 -9.79 0.49 7.42
C PHE A 30 -10.05 -0.97 7.00
N ILE A 31 -11.21 -1.27 6.42
CA ILE A 31 -11.58 -2.62 5.97
C ILE A 31 -10.71 -3.08 4.80
N GLU A 32 -10.32 -2.17 3.90
CA GLU A 32 -9.40 -2.47 2.79
C GLU A 32 -8.10 -3.11 3.27
N ALA A 33 -7.57 -2.68 4.41
CA ALA A 33 -6.34 -3.24 4.95
C ALA A 33 -6.42 -4.75 5.22
N PHE A 34 -7.62 -5.29 5.44
CA PHE A 34 -7.89 -6.72 5.64
C PHE A 34 -8.23 -7.44 4.32
N LEU A 35 -8.78 -6.72 3.36
CA LEU A 35 -9.31 -7.26 2.10
C LEU A 35 -8.47 -6.76 0.91
N PRO A 36 -7.43 -7.49 0.49
CA PRO A 36 -6.45 -7.02 -0.50
C PRO A 36 -7.02 -6.82 -1.92
N PHE A 37 -8.24 -7.26 -2.17
CA PHE A 37 -8.93 -7.05 -3.45
C PHE A 37 -9.70 -5.74 -3.53
N LEU A 38 -9.87 -5.02 -2.41
CA LEU A 38 -10.51 -3.71 -2.41
C LEU A 38 -9.51 -2.62 -2.86
N PRO A 39 -9.89 -1.79 -3.82
CA PRO A 39 -8.98 -0.76 -4.33
C PRO A 39 -8.95 0.46 -3.39
N LEU A 40 -7.94 0.56 -2.53
CA LEU A 40 -7.74 1.69 -1.62
C LEU A 40 -7.85 3.05 -2.32
N PHE A 41 -7.30 3.14 -3.54
CA PHE A 41 -7.35 4.33 -4.36
C PHE A 41 -8.78 4.89 -4.50
N VAL A 42 -9.78 4.02 -4.74
CA VAL A 42 -11.17 4.44 -4.90
C VAL A 42 -11.72 5.07 -3.62
N PHE A 43 -11.44 4.50 -2.47
CA PHE A 43 -11.92 5.02 -1.19
C PHE A 43 -11.25 6.33 -0.80
N VAL A 44 -9.95 6.46 -1.04
CA VAL A 44 -9.22 7.72 -0.79
C VAL A 44 -9.73 8.82 -1.71
N PHE A 45 -9.96 8.49 -2.98
CA PHE A 45 -10.51 9.42 -3.97
C PHE A 45 -11.92 9.86 -3.58
N ALA A 46 -12.81 8.92 -3.23
CA ALA A 46 -14.17 9.22 -2.77
C ALA A 46 -14.17 10.10 -1.51
N ASN A 47 -13.32 9.81 -0.55
CA ASN A 47 -13.17 10.61 0.67
C ASN A 47 -12.71 12.04 0.35
N ALA A 48 -11.70 12.20 -0.51
CA ALA A 48 -11.20 13.52 -0.89
C ALA A 48 -12.25 14.33 -1.65
N SER A 49 -13.04 13.69 -2.52
CA SER A 49 -14.12 14.33 -3.27
C SER A 49 -15.31 14.73 -2.38
N ALA A 50 -15.68 13.86 -1.41
CA ALA A 50 -16.85 14.07 -0.56
C ALA A 50 -16.61 15.03 0.62
N TYR A 51 -15.45 14.90 1.27
CA TYR A 51 -15.11 15.63 2.50
C TYR A 51 -14.07 16.73 2.28
N GLY A 52 -13.57 16.87 1.05
CA GLY A 52 -12.48 17.79 0.71
C GLY A 52 -11.10 17.20 1.04
N LEU A 53 -10.07 17.91 0.58
CA LEU A 53 -8.69 17.45 0.64
C LEU A 53 -8.26 17.00 2.05
N TRP A 54 -8.39 17.88 3.04
CA TRP A 54 -7.81 17.64 4.37
C TRP A 54 -8.58 16.62 5.20
N ILE A 55 -9.92 16.72 5.23
CA ILE A 55 -10.75 15.78 5.99
C ILE A 55 -10.72 14.41 5.31
N GLY A 56 -10.87 14.35 3.99
CA GLY A 56 -10.80 13.11 3.24
C GLY A 56 -9.45 12.42 3.38
N PHE A 57 -8.36 13.20 3.34
CA PHE A 57 -7.01 12.71 3.62
C PHE A 57 -6.89 12.11 5.03
N LEU A 58 -7.31 12.86 6.07
CA LEU A 58 -7.18 12.41 7.46
C LEU A 58 -7.99 11.14 7.74
N LEU A 59 -9.24 11.07 7.24
CA LEU A 59 -10.08 9.88 7.38
C LEU A 59 -9.44 8.65 6.72
N SER A 60 -8.97 8.82 5.49
CA SER A 60 -8.34 7.74 4.74
C SER A 60 -7.01 7.31 5.36
N TRP A 61 -6.18 8.27 5.75
CA TRP A 61 -4.89 8.00 6.38
C TRP A 61 -5.02 7.31 7.73
N ALA A 62 -5.93 7.80 8.59
CA ALA A 62 -6.19 7.18 9.88
C ALA A 62 -6.78 5.78 9.71
N GLY A 63 -7.81 5.60 8.87
CA GLY A 63 -8.47 4.32 8.64
C GLY A 63 -7.49 3.26 8.14
N THR A 64 -6.77 3.54 7.05
CA THR A 64 -5.82 2.57 6.48
C THR A 64 -4.62 2.31 7.39
N THR A 65 -4.15 3.30 8.15
CA THR A 65 -3.03 3.13 9.09
C THR A 65 -3.42 2.24 10.25
N VAL A 66 -4.57 2.50 10.87
CA VAL A 66 -5.07 1.66 11.97
C VAL A 66 -5.35 0.24 11.48
N GLY A 67 -6.03 0.08 10.33
CA GLY A 67 -6.29 -1.23 9.74
C GLY A 67 -5.01 -2.01 9.44
N SER A 68 -4.05 -1.37 8.74
CA SER A 68 -2.75 -1.99 8.40
C SER A 68 -1.96 -2.39 9.65
N TYR A 69 -1.96 -1.55 10.68
CA TYR A 69 -1.27 -1.86 11.94
C TYR A 69 -1.92 -3.03 12.67
N LEU A 70 -3.25 -3.12 12.67
CA LEU A 70 -3.97 -4.26 13.22
C LEU A 70 -3.68 -5.55 12.46
N VAL A 71 -3.69 -5.53 11.14
CA VAL A 71 -3.30 -6.68 10.31
C VAL A 71 -1.89 -7.15 10.68
N PHE A 72 -0.93 -6.22 10.73
CA PHE A 72 0.43 -6.52 11.16
C PHE A 72 0.48 -7.19 12.54
N LEU A 73 -0.25 -6.67 13.55
CA LEU A 73 -0.28 -7.22 14.91
C LEU A 73 -0.92 -8.61 14.94
N ILE A 74 -2.03 -8.82 14.22
CA ILE A 74 -2.72 -10.11 14.14
C ILE A 74 -1.79 -11.16 13.52
N ILE A 75 -1.16 -10.82 12.38
CA ILE A 75 -0.22 -11.73 11.71
C ILE A 75 0.98 -12.01 12.61
N ARG A 76 1.49 -11.01 13.31
CA ARG A 76 2.61 -11.20 14.25
C ARG A 76 2.27 -12.11 15.42
N LYS A 77 1.05 -12.00 15.95
CA LYS A 77 0.61 -12.80 17.11
C LYS A 77 0.21 -14.22 16.70
N TYR A 78 -0.53 -14.37 15.61
CA TYR A 78 -1.17 -15.62 15.23
C TYR A 78 -0.60 -16.25 13.95
N GLY A 79 0.03 -15.45 13.10
CA GLY A 79 0.45 -15.87 11.78
C GLY A 79 1.72 -16.72 11.75
N ARG A 80 2.62 -16.55 12.72
CA ARG A 80 3.90 -17.28 12.75
C ARG A 80 3.73 -18.80 12.81
N ALA A 81 2.75 -19.30 13.55
CA ALA A 81 2.53 -20.74 13.68
C ALA A 81 1.76 -21.37 12.50
N ARG A 82 0.81 -20.65 11.94
CA ARG A 82 -0.15 -21.17 10.94
C ARG A 82 0.15 -20.71 9.52
N PHE A 83 0.52 -19.45 9.35
CA PHE A 83 0.80 -18.84 8.05
C PHE A 83 2.23 -19.09 7.55
N LEU A 84 3.20 -19.25 8.45
CA LEU A 84 4.58 -19.61 8.10
C LEU A 84 4.64 -20.90 7.27
N ARG A 85 3.84 -21.88 7.59
CA ARG A 85 3.80 -23.16 6.84
C ARG A 85 3.27 -23.00 5.41
N PHE A 86 2.38 -22.06 5.18
CA PHE A 86 1.80 -21.78 3.85
C PHE A 86 2.66 -20.83 3.02
N MET A 87 3.16 -19.74 3.62
CA MET A 87 3.92 -18.70 2.90
C MET A 87 5.42 -19.02 2.81
N THR A 88 5.98 -19.83 3.70
CA THR A 88 7.37 -20.30 3.58
C THR A 88 7.62 -21.24 2.39
N LYS A 89 6.55 -21.75 1.77
CA LYS A 89 6.65 -22.44 0.47
C LYS A 89 6.93 -21.51 -0.71
N HIS A 90 6.67 -20.18 -0.58
CA HIS A 90 6.86 -19.22 -1.66
C HIS A 90 8.20 -18.50 -1.48
N GLU A 91 9.18 -18.85 -2.31
CA GLU A 91 10.53 -18.29 -2.28
C GLU A 91 10.58 -16.76 -2.33
N ARG A 92 9.67 -16.13 -3.11
CA ARG A 92 9.53 -14.66 -3.19
C ARG A 92 9.18 -14.03 -1.84
N VAL A 93 8.28 -14.64 -1.08
CA VAL A 93 7.88 -14.13 0.25
C VAL A 93 9.02 -14.25 1.25
N GLN A 94 9.74 -15.36 1.24
CA GLN A 94 10.92 -15.54 2.09
C GLN A 94 12.02 -14.51 1.77
N LYS A 95 12.25 -14.23 0.47
CA LYS A 95 13.20 -13.20 0.03
C LYS A 95 12.80 -11.82 0.56
N LEU A 96 11.52 -11.45 0.44
CA LEU A 96 11.01 -10.17 0.95
C LEU A 96 11.12 -10.06 2.47
N ILE A 97 10.79 -11.11 3.23
CA ILE A 97 10.93 -11.12 4.69
C ILE A 97 12.38 -10.84 5.09
N LYS A 98 13.33 -11.62 4.57
CA LYS A 98 14.76 -11.45 4.87
C LYS A 98 15.29 -10.08 4.47
N TRP A 99 14.83 -9.57 3.34
CA TRP A 99 15.24 -8.27 2.86
C TRP A 99 14.72 -7.13 3.75
N ILE A 100 13.47 -7.19 4.20
CA ILE A 100 12.90 -6.25 5.16
C ILE A 100 13.63 -6.33 6.51
N GLU A 101 13.95 -7.53 6.97
CA GLU A 101 14.71 -7.74 8.21
C GLU A 101 16.11 -7.12 8.16
N LYS A 102 16.81 -7.29 7.04
CA LYS A 102 18.17 -6.77 6.84
C LYS A 102 18.20 -5.25 6.71
N ASN A 103 17.26 -4.66 5.97
CA ASN A 103 17.31 -3.24 5.57
C ASN A 103 16.33 -2.34 6.37
N GLY A 104 15.41 -2.90 7.12
CA GLY A 104 14.55 -2.20 8.07
C GLY A 104 13.57 -1.20 7.45
N PHE A 105 13.64 0.07 7.86
CA PHE A 105 12.69 1.13 7.56
C PHE A 105 12.59 1.48 6.06
N GLY A 106 13.73 1.66 5.39
CA GLY A 106 13.77 2.24 4.04
C GLY A 106 12.95 1.49 2.98
N PRO A 107 13.18 0.18 2.80
CA PRO A 107 12.43 -0.63 1.87
C PRO A 107 10.93 -0.65 2.12
N LEU A 108 10.56 -0.76 3.40
CA LEU A 108 9.18 -0.81 3.82
C LEU A 108 8.47 0.52 3.58
N PHE A 109 9.12 1.64 3.92
CA PHE A 109 8.63 2.97 3.62
C PHE A 109 8.37 3.15 2.13
N LEU A 110 9.33 2.78 1.27
CA LEU A 110 9.18 2.86 -0.17
C LEU A 110 8.00 2.03 -0.67
N LEU A 111 7.87 0.77 -0.23
CA LEU A 111 6.75 -0.08 -0.62
C LEU A 111 5.40 0.50 -0.20
N LEU A 112 5.33 1.18 0.95
CA LEU A 112 4.11 1.79 1.47
C LEU A 112 3.80 3.16 0.84
N CYS A 113 4.77 3.84 0.24
CA CYS A 113 4.57 5.06 -0.52
C CYS A 113 3.87 4.81 -1.87
N PHE A 114 4.04 3.61 -2.46
CA PHE A 114 3.49 3.34 -3.77
C PHE A 114 2.07 2.80 -3.71
N PRO A 115 1.12 3.44 -4.43
CA PRO A 115 -0.29 3.05 -4.42
C PRO A 115 -0.56 1.69 -5.08
N PHE A 116 0.37 1.21 -5.91
CA PHE A 116 0.26 -0.06 -6.64
C PHE A 116 0.89 -1.24 -5.90
N SER A 117 1.58 -1.00 -4.78
CA SER A 117 2.07 -2.08 -3.93
C SER A 117 0.89 -2.71 -3.18
N PRO A 118 0.73 -4.03 -3.19
CA PRO A 118 -0.34 -4.68 -2.43
C PRO A 118 -0.09 -4.53 -0.94
N SER A 119 -0.67 -3.47 -0.34
CA SER A 119 -0.42 -3.09 1.07
C SER A 119 -0.71 -4.23 2.04
N ALA A 120 -1.72 -5.04 1.78
CA ALA A 120 -2.01 -6.22 2.59
C ALA A 120 -0.85 -7.23 2.59
N LEU A 121 -0.21 -7.47 1.43
CA LEU A 121 0.97 -8.34 1.34
C LEU A 121 2.14 -7.75 2.15
N VAL A 122 2.39 -6.45 2.05
CA VAL A 122 3.44 -5.76 2.80
C VAL A 122 3.20 -5.88 4.31
N ASN A 123 1.95 -5.68 4.75
CA ASN A 123 1.55 -5.80 6.16
C ASN A 123 1.76 -7.23 6.68
N VAL A 124 1.41 -8.25 5.88
CA VAL A 124 1.60 -9.67 6.23
C VAL A 124 3.09 -10.01 6.30
N VAL A 125 3.88 -9.64 5.29
CA VAL A 125 5.33 -9.89 5.26
C VAL A 125 6.03 -9.22 6.45
N ALA A 126 5.70 -7.96 6.73
CA ALA A 126 6.23 -7.25 7.90
C ALA A 126 5.80 -7.91 9.23
N GLY A 127 4.56 -8.40 9.32
CA GLY A 127 4.05 -9.15 10.47
C GLY A 127 4.79 -10.47 10.72
N LEU A 128 5.20 -11.16 9.66
CA LEU A 128 5.97 -12.41 9.73
C LEU A 128 7.46 -12.18 9.99
N SER A 129 8.00 -11.01 9.66
CA SER A 129 9.42 -10.65 9.85
C SER A 129 9.75 -10.41 11.34
N ASP A 130 11.05 -10.42 11.69
CA ASP A 130 11.53 -10.07 13.04
C ASP A 130 11.70 -8.56 13.26
N MET A 131 11.14 -7.74 12.36
CA MET A 131 11.17 -6.28 12.44
C MET A 131 10.57 -5.75 13.74
N LYS A 132 11.17 -4.71 14.33
CA LYS A 132 10.62 -4.03 15.52
C LYS A 132 9.29 -3.35 15.19
N LYS A 133 8.28 -3.50 16.07
CA LYS A 133 6.95 -2.89 15.92
C LYS A 133 7.03 -1.36 15.68
N LYS A 134 7.95 -0.68 16.40
CA LYS A 134 8.17 0.78 16.23
C LYS A 134 8.66 1.13 14.83
N THR A 135 9.60 0.36 14.28
CA THR A 135 10.13 0.57 12.92
C THR A 135 9.03 0.41 11.86
N TYR A 136 8.20 -0.63 12.00
CA TYR A 136 7.04 -0.82 11.13
C TYR A 136 6.06 0.34 11.24
N LEU A 137 5.70 0.76 12.46
CA LEU A 137 4.74 1.84 12.69
C LEU A 137 5.19 3.16 12.04
N TRP A 138 6.46 3.55 12.21
CA TRP A 138 6.99 4.77 11.59
C TRP A 138 7.03 4.68 10.06
N ALA A 139 7.40 3.53 9.50
CA ALA A 139 7.39 3.32 8.06
C ALA A 139 5.96 3.37 7.50
N LEU A 140 5.00 2.78 8.24
CA LEU A 140 3.59 2.79 7.89
C LEU A 140 3.01 4.21 7.92
N LEU A 141 3.20 4.94 9.01
CA LEU A 141 2.73 6.32 9.16
C LEU A 141 3.26 7.21 8.04
N ALA A 142 4.57 7.20 7.82
CA ALA A 142 5.22 8.05 6.82
C ALA A 142 4.87 7.62 5.38
N GLY A 143 4.92 6.32 5.07
CA GLY A 143 4.63 5.82 3.73
C GLY A 143 3.18 6.04 3.32
N LYS A 144 2.23 5.70 4.21
CA LYS A 144 0.82 5.96 3.97
C LYS A 144 0.47 7.45 3.93
N PHE A 145 1.16 8.29 4.72
CA PHE A 145 1.00 9.74 4.65
C PHE A 145 1.29 10.24 3.22
N VAL A 146 2.46 9.93 2.68
CA VAL A 146 2.86 10.35 1.33
C VAL A 146 1.90 9.83 0.28
N MET A 147 1.60 8.53 0.32
CA MET A 147 0.72 7.89 -0.65
C MET A 147 -0.69 8.50 -0.65
N ILE A 148 -1.32 8.58 0.52
CA ILE A 148 -2.72 9.02 0.64
C ILE A 148 -2.84 10.52 0.39
N LEU A 149 -1.87 11.33 0.83
CA LEU A 149 -1.86 12.75 0.52
C LEU A 149 -1.82 12.98 -1.00
N THR A 150 -0.98 12.23 -1.71
CA THR A 150 -0.88 12.31 -3.18
C THR A 150 -2.20 11.95 -3.85
N ILE A 151 -2.83 10.83 -3.45
CA ILE A 151 -4.12 10.40 -4.01
C ILE A 151 -5.23 11.40 -3.65
N SER A 152 -5.26 11.89 -2.41
CA SER A 152 -6.26 12.87 -1.96
C SER A 152 -6.13 14.19 -2.73
N PHE A 153 -4.90 14.63 -3.00
CA PHE A 153 -4.65 15.83 -3.80
C PHE A 153 -5.17 15.70 -5.23
N ILE A 154 -5.06 14.49 -5.81
CA ILE A 154 -5.62 14.19 -7.14
C ILE A 154 -7.16 14.16 -7.09
N GLY A 155 -7.72 13.59 -6.01
CA GLY A 155 -9.15 13.27 -5.90
C GLY A 155 -10.05 14.41 -5.40
N TYR A 156 -9.51 15.47 -4.77
CA TYR A 156 -10.35 16.48 -4.11
C TYR A 156 -11.22 17.32 -5.06
N ASP A 157 -10.82 17.46 -6.32
CA ASP A 157 -11.54 18.27 -7.30
C ASP A 157 -11.98 17.43 -8.52
N ILE A 158 -12.92 16.52 -8.25
CA ILE A 158 -13.46 15.61 -9.28
C ILE A 158 -14.16 16.39 -10.41
N LYS A 159 -14.77 17.53 -10.10
CA LYS A 159 -15.46 18.36 -11.09
C LYS A 159 -14.46 18.95 -12.10
N ALA A 160 -13.31 19.42 -11.63
CA ALA A 160 -12.26 19.93 -12.50
C ALA A 160 -11.64 18.81 -13.36
N LEU A 161 -11.55 17.60 -12.84
CA LEU A 161 -11.08 16.43 -13.62
C LEU A 161 -12.00 16.10 -14.79
N ILE A 162 -13.31 16.30 -14.66
CA ILE A 162 -14.27 16.01 -15.73
C ILE A 162 -14.38 17.16 -16.73
N THR A 163 -14.34 18.41 -16.24
CA THR A 163 -14.59 19.60 -17.08
C THR A 163 -13.34 20.19 -17.71
N GLN A 164 -12.15 19.87 -17.21
CA GLN A 164 -10.88 20.43 -17.69
C GLN A 164 -9.95 19.34 -18.24
N PRO A 165 -9.98 19.06 -19.55
CA PRO A 165 -9.23 17.96 -20.16
C PRO A 165 -7.72 18.08 -19.93
N ILE A 166 -7.17 19.30 -19.82
CA ILE A 166 -5.75 19.54 -19.54
C ILE A 166 -5.39 19.04 -18.13
N ARG A 167 -6.21 19.29 -17.12
CA ARG A 167 -5.98 18.79 -15.75
C ARG A 167 -6.06 17.28 -15.68
N THR A 168 -7.02 16.69 -16.38
CA THR A 168 -7.16 15.23 -16.48
C THR A 168 -5.93 14.61 -17.13
N ALA A 169 -5.42 15.19 -18.20
CA ALA A 169 -4.19 14.74 -18.84
C ALA A 169 -2.97 14.82 -17.90
N ILE A 170 -2.84 15.91 -17.13
CA ILE A 170 -1.77 16.06 -16.13
C ILE A 170 -1.88 15.00 -15.04
N VAL A 171 -3.08 14.75 -14.51
CA VAL A 171 -3.30 13.71 -13.48
C VAL A 171 -2.96 12.32 -14.00
N ILE A 172 -3.40 11.99 -15.21
CA ILE A 172 -3.05 10.71 -15.86
C ILE A 172 -1.53 10.62 -16.05
N ALA A 173 -0.88 11.68 -16.52
CA ALA A 173 0.58 11.71 -16.70
C ALA A 173 1.31 11.51 -15.37
N VAL A 174 0.86 12.12 -14.27
CA VAL A 174 1.42 11.93 -12.92
C VAL A 174 1.23 10.49 -12.45
N ILE A 175 0.04 9.90 -12.63
CA ILE A 175 -0.23 8.50 -12.28
C ILE A 175 0.69 7.55 -13.06
N VAL A 176 0.81 7.75 -14.36
CA VAL A 176 1.70 6.94 -15.23
C VAL A 176 3.16 7.12 -14.81
N LEU A 177 3.59 8.34 -14.52
CA LEU A 177 4.95 8.61 -14.04
C LEU A 177 5.22 7.91 -12.71
N LEU A 178 4.32 8.03 -11.74
CA LEU A 178 4.43 7.34 -10.46
C LEU A 178 4.44 5.83 -10.64
N TRP A 179 3.62 5.29 -11.54
CA TRP A 179 3.61 3.87 -11.87
C TRP A 179 4.95 3.41 -12.47
N LEU A 180 5.50 4.17 -13.43
CA LEU A 180 6.81 3.88 -14.05
C LEU A 180 7.94 3.92 -13.01
N ILE A 181 7.96 4.96 -12.15
CA ILE A 181 8.93 5.08 -11.07
C ILE A 181 8.77 3.91 -10.10
N GLY A 182 7.53 3.58 -9.70
CA GLY A 182 7.23 2.44 -8.84
C GLY A 182 7.73 1.13 -9.41
N LYS A 183 7.44 0.87 -10.69
CA LYS A 183 7.90 -0.31 -11.41
C LYS A 183 9.43 -0.37 -11.53
N GLN A 184 10.08 0.75 -11.77
CA GLN A 184 11.53 0.81 -11.84
C GLN A 184 12.18 0.56 -10.48
N ILE A 185 11.59 1.10 -9.39
CA ILE A 185 12.04 0.85 -8.03
C ILE A 185 11.81 -0.62 -7.68
N GLU A 186 10.64 -1.18 -7.97
CA GLU A 186 10.33 -2.61 -7.77
C GLU A 186 11.34 -3.50 -8.48
N ASN A 187 11.65 -3.23 -9.75
CA ASN A 187 12.64 -3.98 -10.51
C ASN A 187 14.06 -3.89 -9.89
N ARG A 188 14.47 -2.69 -9.45
CA ARG A 188 15.76 -2.51 -8.76
C ARG A 188 15.79 -3.21 -7.41
N LEU A 189 14.67 -3.19 -6.67
CA LEU A 189 14.55 -3.86 -5.39
C LEU A 189 14.60 -5.38 -5.58
N ASN A 190 13.87 -5.93 -6.55
CA ASN A 190 13.90 -7.36 -6.87
C ASN A 190 15.32 -7.82 -7.27
N ALA A 191 16.01 -7.04 -8.09
CA ALA A 191 17.39 -7.34 -8.49
C ALA A 191 18.36 -7.35 -7.27
N ARG A 192 18.21 -6.40 -6.34
CA ARG A 192 19.01 -6.36 -5.09
C ARG A 192 18.68 -7.53 -4.16
N VAL A 193 17.39 -7.83 -3.98
CA VAL A 193 16.94 -8.98 -3.18
C VAL A 193 17.50 -10.28 -3.73
N GLU A 194 17.51 -10.46 -5.06
CA GLU A 194 18.08 -11.66 -5.69
C GLU A 194 19.61 -11.73 -5.53
N ALA A 195 20.31 -10.61 -5.69
CA ALA A 195 21.76 -10.55 -5.49
C ALA A 195 22.16 -10.92 -4.05
N ASP A 196 21.49 -10.29 -3.06
CA ASP A 196 21.71 -10.59 -1.63
C ASP A 196 21.39 -12.06 -1.30
N PHE A 197 20.35 -12.61 -1.90
CA PHE A 197 19.97 -14.00 -1.66
C PHE A 197 20.99 -14.99 -2.25
N ARG A 198 21.53 -14.72 -3.44
CA ARG A 198 22.60 -15.52 -4.04
C ARG A 198 23.87 -15.51 -3.18
N MET A 199 24.21 -14.36 -2.59
CA MET A 199 25.38 -14.25 -1.70
C MET A 199 25.18 -15.11 -0.44
N ILE A 200 24.00 -15.03 0.20
CA ILE A 200 23.67 -15.82 1.39
C ILE A 200 23.69 -17.34 1.06
N GLN A 201 23.22 -17.75 -0.12
CA GLN A 201 23.28 -19.16 -0.52
C GLN A 201 24.72 -19.62 -0.73
N LYS A 202 25.55 -18.80 -1.35
CA LYS A 202 26.98 -19.11 -1.56
C LYS A 202 27.72 -19.28 -0.25
N GLU A 203 27.54 -18.36 0.69
CA GLU A 203 28.11 -18.45 2.05
C GLU A 203 27.65 -19.71 2.82
N ARG A 204 26.40 -20.13 2.61
CA ARG A 204 25.88 -21.37 3.23
C ARG A 204 26.48 -22.63 2.60
N GLN A 205 26.76 -22.64 1.31
CA GLN A 205 27.41 -23.76 0.64
C GLN A 205 28.88 -23.87 1.07
N GLU A 206 29.57 -22.75 1.15
CA GLU A 206 30.96 -22.70 1.63
C GLU A 206 31.11 -23.18 3.09
N ARG A 207 30.15 -22.86 3.95
CA ARG A 207 30.14 -23.33 5.35
C ARG A 207 29.78 -24.82 5.52
N LYS A 208 29.16 -25.45 4.52
CA LYS A 208 28.80 -26.89 4.59
C LYS A 208 29.94 -27.82 4.16
N GLY A 209 31.05 -27.30 3.64
CA GLY A 209 32.16 -28.12 3.15
C GLY A 209 31.82 -28.95 1.90
N PRO A 210 32.80 -29.52 1.24
CA PRO A 210 32.56 -30.47 0.16
C PRO A 210 31.83 -31.70 0.72
N PRO A 211 30.93 -32.32 -0.07
CA PRO A 211 30.31 -33.58 0.34
C PRO A 211 31.41 -34.64 0.53
N ILE A 212 31.40 -35.28 1.70
CA ILE A 212 32.30 -36.38 2.04
C ILE A 212 31.92 -37.59 1.19
#